data_57d93c16ce7fa784b6066e5c46a54c18
#
_entry.id   57d93c16ce7fa784b6066e5c46a54c18
#
_cell.length_a   1.000
_cell.length_b   1.000
_cell.length_c   1.000
_cell.angle_alpha   90.00
_cell.angle_beta   90.00
_cell.angle_gamma   90.00
#
_symmetry.space_group_name_H-M   'P 1'
#
loop_
_entity.id
_entity.type
_entity.pdbx_description
1 polymer ?
#
loop_
_entity_poly.entity_id
_entity_poly.type
_entity_poly.pdbx_seq_one_letter_code
_entity_poly.pdbx_strand_id
1 'polypeptide(L)'
;MVKGGFQLDSINKFGCHLFLAGACEAQARQAGLNHDQFVELLANSIGVLGSSASVAHKFGEKYEEYLLEPRYAEMFKAGGNAMESHMADGGDGAEALSGAFEVWNNPDKASDEGDGLMAVLFTDIVGSTKMNQKHGDTAAQRVVHDHNSIVRAALQNNKGIEVKHTGDGIMASFASSANAVEAGIEMIKSIKFRNSNNPEVPLHLRVGVNAGQSIAEGGDLFGTTVQVAAQLCDEAKTDGVCVSQVVRELCAGKDLSFDSMGEVTLKGVSEPAALFNVKILN
;
A
#
# COMPACT_ATOMS: atom_id res chain seq x y z
N MET A 1 30.13 4.27 -13.05
CA MET A 1 30.70 4.57 -11.70
C MET A 1 29.65 5.36 -10.93
N VAL A 2 29.02 4.74 -9.93
CA VAL A 2 28.05 5.43 -9.08
C VAL A 2 28.81 6.40 -8.18
N LYS A 3 28.49 7.69 -8.23
CA LYS A 3 29.11 8.78 -7.45
C LYS A 3 28.71 8.71 -5.96
N GLY A 4 28.71 7.55 -5.33
CA GLY A 4 28.28 7.41 -3.94
C GLY A 4 29.07 6.40 -3.12
N GLY A 5 30.18 5.86 -3.62
CA GLY A 5 31.08 5.00 -2.83
C GLY A 5 30.53 3.65 -2.40
N PHE A 6 29.36 3.23 -2.89
CA PHE A 6 28.79 1.90 -2.60
C PHE A 6 29.55 0.83 -3.37
N GLN A 7 30.04 -0.17 -2.64
CA GLN A 7 30.59 -1.36 -3.29
C GLN A 7 29.47 -2.16 -3.95
N LEU A 8 29.62 -2.47 -5.23
CA LEU A 8 28.73 -3.39 -5.95
C LEU A 8 29.04 -4.85 -5.57
N ASP A 9 28.76 -5.20 -4.32
CA ASP A 9 28.66 -6.59 -3.89
C ASP A 9 27.42 -7.28 -4.49
N SER A 10 27.26 -8.57 -4.22
CA SER A 10 26.15 -9.35 -4.77
C SER A 10 24.77 -8.82 -4.32
N ILE A 11 24.68 -8.28 -3.09
CA ILE A 11 23.43 -7.77 -2.52
C ILE A 11 23.05 -6.44 -3.17
N ASN A 12 24.03 -5.53 -3.31
CA ASN A 12 23.82 -4.23 -3.95
C ASN A 12 23.52 -4.39 -5.45
N LYS A 13 24.18 -5.39 -6.11
CA LYS A 13 23.87 -5.72 -7.49
C LYS A 13 22.44 -6.22 -7.65
N PHE A 14 21.95 -7.03 -6.73
CA PHE A 14 20.57 -7.50 -6.71
C PHE A 14 19.60 -6.33 -6.47
N GLY A 15 19.90 -5.39 -5.57
CA GLY A 15 19.15 -4.15 -5.41
C GLY A 15 19.04 -3.34 -6.70
N CYS A 16 20.15 -3.18 -7.46
CA CYS A 16 20.10 -2.57 -8.80
C CYS A 16 19.15 -3.30 -9.76
N HIS A 17 19.13 -4.63 -9.74
CA HIS A 17 18.22 -5.40 -10.60
C HIS A 17 16.75 -5.12 -10.26
N LEU A 18 16.41 -5.04 -8.97
CA LEU A 18 15.06 -4.71 -8.52
C LEU A 18 14.66 -3.28 -8.91
N PHE A 19 15.55 -2.31 -8.72
CA PHE A 19 15.32 -0.94 -9.14
C PHE A 19 15.07 -0.84 -10.66
N LEU A 20 15.91 -1.51 -11.47
CA LEU A 20 15.71 -1.56 -12.91
C LEU A 20 14.42 -2.27 -13.30
N ALA A 21 14.01 -3.31 -12.57
CA ALA A 21 12.74 -3.98 -12.82
C ALA A 21 11.55 -3.02 -12.67
N GLY A 22 11.53 -2.23 -11.59
CA GLY A 22 10.49 -1.21 -11.39
C GLY A 22 10.51 -0.12 -12.47
N ALA A 23 11.70 0.35 -12.84
CA ALA A 23 11.86 1.35 -13.91
C ALA A 23 11.38 0.80 -15.27
N CYS A 24 11.77 -0.42 -15.62
CA CYS A 24 11.35 -1.08 -16.85
C CYS A 24 9.85 -1.37 -16.89
N GLU A 25 9.24 -1.70 -15.72
CA GLU A 25 7.79 -1.91 -15.66
C GLU A 25 7.01 -0.60 -15.90
N ALA A 26 7.42 0.51 -15.29
CA ALA A 26 6.82 1.81 -15.52
C ALA A 26 6.91 2.20 -17.01
N GLN A 27 8.07 1.99 -17.63
CA GLN A 27 8.28 2.24 -19.06
C GLN A 27 7.44 1.32 -19.94
N ALA A 28 7.39 0.02 -19.62
CA ALA A 28 6.63 -0.98 -20.37
C ALA A 28 5.13 -0.68 -20.34
N ARG A 29 4.61 -0.28 -19.18
CA ARG A 29 3.21 0.14 -19.00
C ARG A 29 2.87 1.32 -19.88
N GLN A 30 3.72 2.35 -19.93
CA GLN A 30 3.50 3.52 -20.78
C GLN A 30 3.59 3.19 -22.28
N ALA A 31 4.50 2.31 -22.66
CA ALA A 31 4.72 1.89 -24.05
C ALA A 31 3.75 0.79 -24.53
N GLY A 32 2.91 0.23 -23.64
CA GLY A 32 1.99 -0.86 -23.97
C GLY A 32 2.67 -2.18 -24.33
N LEU A 33 3.84 -2.44 -23.74
CA LEU A 33 4.59 -3.68 -23.99
C LEU A 33 3.90 -4.89 -23.32
N ASN A 34 3.98 -6.05 -23.98
CA ASN A 34 3.56 -7.31 -23.37
C ASN A 34 4.65 -7.86 -22.44
N HIS A 35 4.33 -8.96 -21.72
CA HIS A 35 5.23 -9.56 -20.74
C HIS A 35 6.59 -9.99 -21.35
N ASP A 36 6.59 -10.63 -22.52
CA ASP A 36 7.83 -11.09 -23.15
C ASP A 36 8.73 -9.90 -23.53
N GLN A 37 8.15 -8.83 -24.06
CA GLN A 37 8.85 -7.60 -24.40
C GLN A 37 9.40 -6.89 -23.15
N PHE A 38 8.66 -6.91 -22.04
CA PHE A 38 9.12 -6.41 -20.76
C PHE A 38 10.32 -7.22 -20.24
N VAL A 39 10.24 -8.57 -20.28
CA VAL A 39 11.35 -9.44 -19.85
C VAL A 39 12.61 -9.18 -20.68
N GLU A 40 12.47 -8.97 -21.99
CA GLU A 40 13.60 -8.64 -22.85
C GLU A 40 14.18 -7.25 -22.56
N LEU A 41 13.34 -6.23 -22.35
CA LEU A 41 13.75 -4.90 -21.93
C LEU A 41 14.56 -4.94 -20.64
N LEU A 42 14.02 -5.65 -19.62
CA LEU A 42 14.66 -5.80 -18.33
C LEU A 42 15.97 -6.59 -18.43
N ALA A 43 16.01 -7.69 -19.20
CA ALA A 43 17.21 -8.49 -19.38
C ALA A 43 18.34 -7.69 -20.06
N ASN A 44 18.01 -6.87 -21.05
CA ASN A 44 18.96 -5.97 -21.69
C ASN A 44 19.49 -4.91 -20.71
N SER A 45 18.61 -4.32 -19.89
CA SER A 45 18.99 -3.31 -18.90
C SER A 45 19.90 -3.89 -17.82
N ILE A 46 19.62 -5.09 -17.32
CA ILE A 46 20.44 -5.82 -16.34
C ILE A 46 21.78 -6.27 -16.97
N GLY A 47 21.78 -6.61 -18.26
CA GLY A 47 22.99 -6.96 -18.99
C GLY A 47 24.05 -5.85 -19.00
N VAL A 48 23.64 -4.58 -19.01
CA VAL A 48 24.55 -3.42 -18.89
C VAL A 48 25.32 -3.42 -17.57
N LEU A 49 24.75 -4.00 -16.50
CA LEU A 49 25.42 -4.16 -15.19
C LEU A 49 26.37 -5.38 -15.15
N GLY A 50 26.60 -6.03 -16.29
CA GLY A 50 27.52 -7.17 -16.41
C GLY A 50 26.95 -8.49 -15.91
N SER A 51 25.63 -8.66 -15.85
CA SER A 51 24.98 -9.94 -15.61
C SER A 51 24.89 -10.73 -16.93
N SER A 52 25.02 -12.07 -16.86
CA SER A 52 24.86 -12.90 -18.05
C SER A 52 23.42 -12.90 -18.55
N ALA A 53 23.21 -13.05 -19.86
CA ALA A 53 21.86 -13.08 -20.43
C ALA A 53 20.93 -14.12 -19.75
N SER A 54 21.46 -15.31 -19.42
CA SER A 54 20.68 -16.34 -18.72
C SER A 54 20.23 -15.93 -17.34
N VAL A 55 21.06 -15.22 -16.58
CA VAL A 55 20.71 -14.70 -15.25
C VAL A 55 19.69 -13.57 -15.37
N ALA A 56 19.87 -12.68 -16.33
CA ALA A 56 18.98 -11.56 -16.57
C ALA A 56 17.56 -12.00 -16.98
N HIS A 57 17.45 -12.96 -17.90
CA HIS A 57 16.14 -13.52 -18.29
C HIS A 57 15.45 -14.25 -17.14
N LYS A 58 16.16 -15.11 -16.39
CA LYS A 58 15.58 -15.81 -15.24
C LYS A 58 15.11 -14.85 -14.15
N PHE A 59 15.81 -13.74 -13.96
CA PHE A 59 15.37 -12.70 -13.04
C PHE A 59 14.10 -12.02 -13.56
N GLY A 60 14.05 -11.68 -14.85
CA GLY A 60 12.88 -11.04 -15.47
C GLY A 60 11.61 -11.91 -15.43
N GLU A 61 11.75 -13.23 -15.51
CA GLU A 61 10.63 -14.18 -15.39
C GLU A 61 10.11 -14.34 -13.94
N LYS A 62 10.93 -13.99 -12.94
CA LYS A 62 10.67 -14.34 -11.53
C LYS A 62 10.75 -13.17 -10.55
N TYR A 63 10.97 -11.94 -11.02
CA TYR A 63 11.18 -10.80 -10.13
C TYR A 63 10.00 -10.58 -9.17
N GLU A 64 8.76 -10.89 -9.59
CA GLU A 64 7.57 -10.77 -8.77
C GLU A 64 7.62 -11.66 -7.51
N GLU A 65 8.27 -12.83 -7.59
CA GLU A 65 8.47 -13.71 -6.44
C GLU A 65 9.31 -13.03 -5.34
N TYR A 66 10.24 -12.15 -5.73
CA TYR A 66 11.08 -11.40 -4.80
C TYR A 66 10.36 -10.23 -4.14
N LEU A 67 9.31 -9.67 -4.77
CA LEU A 67 8.56 -8.53 -4.24
C LEU A 67 7.70 -8.87 -3.01
N LEU A 68 7.63 -10.14 -2.63
CA LEU A 68 7.05 -10.58 -1.36
C LEU A 68 7.87 -10.09 -0.15
N GLU A 69 9.16 -9.81 -0.35
CA GLU A 69 10.03 -9.24 0.67
C GLU A 69 9.92 -7.70 0.66
N PRO A 70 9.50 -7.05 1.77
CA PRO A 70 9.25 -5.60 1.80
C PRO A 70 10.43 -4.75 1.32
N ARG A 71 11.65 -5.10 1.73
CA ARG A 71 12.87 -4.40 1.31
C ARG A 71 13.05 -4.44 -0.21
N TYR A 72 12.69 -5.55 -0.86
CA TYR A 72 12.81 -5.72 -2.30
C TYR A 72 11.71 -4.96 -3.03
N ALA A 73 10.49 -4.98 -2.50
CA ALA A 73 9.38 -4.20 -3.02
C ALA A 73 9.66 -2.68 -2.98
N GLU A 74 10.28 -2.18 -1.90
CA GLU A 74 10.65 -0.76 -1.80
C GLU A 74 11.70 -0.36 -2.84
N MET A 75 12.72 -1.19 -3.08
CA MET A 75 13.72 -0.93 -4.12
C MET A 75 13.10 -0.92 -5.53
N PHE A 76 12.20 -1.85 -5.80
CA PHE A 76 11.44 -1.93 -7.04
C PHE A 76 10.58 -0.69 -7.26
N LYS A 77 9.80 -0.29 -6.24
CA LYS A 77 8.96 0.90 -6.24
C LYS A 77 9.77 2.18 -6.47
N ALA A 78 10.94 2.30 -5.83
CA ALA A 78 11.85 3.43 -6.06
C ALA A 78 12.26 3.55 -7.53
N GLY A 79 12.50 2.42 -8.21
CA GLY A 79 12.80 2.40 -9.64
C GLY A 79 11.63 2.86 -10.51
N GLY A 80 10.42 2.39 -10.19
CA GLY A 80 9.19 2.83 -10.87
C GLY A 80 8.97 4.33 -10.75
N ASN A 81 9.02 4.86 -9.54
CA ASN A 81 8.87 6.29 -9.25
C ASN A 81 9.94 7.14 -9.96
N ALA A 82 11.19 6.67 -9.98
CA ALA A 82 12.28 7.35 -10.67
C ALA A 82 12.05 7.44 -12.18
N MET A 83 11.54 6.39 -12.81
CA MET A 83 11.22 6.38 -14.23
C MET A 83 10.01 7.28 -14.53
N GLU A 84 8.96 7.24 -13.73
CA GLU A 84 7.78 8.11 -13.89
C GLU A 84 8.16 9.59 -13.75
N SER A 85 8.99 9.97 -12.76
CA SER A 85 9.52 11.33 -12.64
C SER A 85 10.39 11.73 -13.82
N HIS A 86 11.25 10.83 -14.28
CA HIS A 86 12.09 11.08 -15.46
C HIS A 86 11.25 11.35 -16.72
N MET A 87 10.18 10.58 -16.92
CA MET A 87 9.28 10.74 -18.06
C MET A 87 8.42 12.01 -17.97
N ALA A 88 8.08 12.47 -16.76
CA ALA A 88 7.23 13.63 -16.54
C ALA A 88 8.01 14.96 -16.66
N ASP A 89 9.19 15.05 -16.05
CA ASP A 89 9.92 16.32 -15.87
C ASP A 89 11.45 16.20 -16.03
N GLY A 90 11.96 15.05 -16.46
CA GLY A 90 13.38 14.81 -16.65
C GLY A 90 14.17 14.52 -15.36
N GLY A 91 13.49 14.02 -14.32
CA GLY A 91 14.11 13.69 -13.02
C GLY A 91 15.38 12.86 -13.13
N ASP A 92 16.32 13.07 -12.19
CA ASP A 92 17.63 12.38 -12.16
C ASP A 92 17.51 10.98 -11.55
N GLY A 93 17.50 9.96 -12.40
CA GLY A 93 17.46 8.55 -11.98
C GLY A 93 18.67 8.12 -11.15
N ALA A 94 19.82 8.79 -11.26
CA ALA A 94 21.00 8.48 -10.46
C ALA A 94 20.85 8.99 -9.01
N GLU A 95 20.23 10.14 -8.80
CA GLU A 95 19.89 10.65 -7.49
C GLU A 95 18.85 9.76 -6.81
N ALA A 96 17.80 9.36 -7.53
CA ALA A 96 16.78 8.44 -7.04
C ALA A 96 17.37 7.08 -6.65
N LEU A 97 18.27 6.51 -7.46
CA LEU A 97 18.98 5.27 -7.15
C LEU A 97 19.86 5.42 -5.91
N SER A 98 20.56 6.55 -5.77
CA SER A 98 21.41 6.81 -4.61
C SER A 98 20.59 6.87 -3.31
N GLY A 99 19.46 7.58 -3.32
CA GLY A 99 18.52 7.63 -2.20
C GLY A 99 17.94 6.24 -1.86
N ALA A 100 17.57 5.47 -2.86
CA ALA A 100 17.08 4.11 -2.66
C ALA A 100 18.14 3.19 -2.02
N PHE A 101 19.43 3.36 -2.37
CA PHE A 101 20.52 2.61 -1.75
C PHE A 101 20.84 3.04 -0.32
N GLU A 102 20.58 4.28 0.07
CA GLU A 102 20.70 4.68 1.47
C GLU A 102 19.74 3.91 2.36
N VAL A 103 18.50 3.74 1.93
CA VAL A 103 17.49 2.91 2.60
C VAL A 103 17.86 1.42 2.51
N TRP A 104 18.24 0.95 1.33
CA TRP A 104 18.64 -0.44 1.07
C TRP A 104 19.76 -0.94 1.99
N ASN A 105 20.80 -0.12 2.21
CA ASN A 105 21.96 -0.48 3.02
C ASN A 105 21.76 -0.20 4.51
N ASN A 106 20.72 0.55 4.90
CA ASN A 106 20.38 0.85 6.27
C ASN A 106 18.90 0.58 6.54
N PRO A 107 18.48 -0.70 6.51
CA PRO A 107 17.07 -1.07 6.72
C PRO A 107 16.54 -0.56 8.06
N ASP A 108 17.39 -0.43 9.07
CA ASP A 108 17.05 0.13 10.39
C ASP A 108 16.77 1.64 10.34
N LYS A 109 17.33 2.38 9.36
CA LYS A 109 17.00 3.80 9.15
C LYS A 109 15.64 4.03 8.52
N ALA A 110 15.11 3.07 7.76
CA ALA A 110 13.76 3.12 7.25
C ALA A 110 12.71 2.98 8.37
N SER A 111 13.11 2.40 9.51
CA SER A 111 12.30 2.31 10.73
C SER A 111 12.48 3.52 11.67
N ASP A 112 13.46 4.41 11.43
CA ASP A 112 13.84 5.49 12.35
C ASP A 112 13.34 6.89 11.96
N GLU A 113 12.66 7.05 10.79
CA GLU A 113 11.96 8.29 10.44
C GLU A 113 10.53 8.31 10.97
N GLY A 114 10.39 8.14 12.25
CA GLY A 114 9.16 8.29 13.02
C GLY A 114 9.27 7.46 14.28
N ASP A 115 8.91 8.01 15.37
CA ASP A 115 8.87 7.51 16.74
C ASP A 115 8.14 6.15 16.92
N GLY A 116 8.28 5.20 15.99
CA GLY A 116 7.58 3.92 15.92
C GLY A 116 6.05 4.05 15.76
N LEU A 117 5.55 5.25 15.58
CA LEU A 117 4.13 5.54 15.47
C LEU A 117 3.72 5.43 14.00
N MET A 118 2.90 4.44 13.67
CA MET A 118 2.32 4.30 12.34
C MET A 118 0.80 4.23 12.41
N ALA A 119 0.13 4.64 11.37
CA ALA A 119 -1.30 4.40 11.23
C ALA A 119 -1.53 3.08 10.49
N VAL A 120 -2.43 2.27 11.03
CA VAL A 120 -2.89 1.00 10.44
C VAL A 120 -4.33 1.18 10.01
N LEU A 121 -4.62 0.82 8.78
CA LEU A 121 -5.94 0.87 8.17
C LEU A 121 -6.40 -0.55 7.81
N PHE A 122 -7.64 -0.86 8.17
CA PHE A 122 -8.34 -2.05 7.70
C PHE A 122 -9.54 -1.67 6.85
N THR A 123 -9.81 -2.47 5.84
CA THR A 123 -11.05 -2.42 5.07
C THR A 123 -11.80 -3.75 5.19
N ASP A 124 -13.14 -3.72 5.07
CA ASP A 124 -14.00 -4.89 5.06
C ASP A 124 -15.21 -4.68 4.15
N ILE A 125 -15.51 -5.66 3.29
CA ILE A 125 -16.69 -5.62 2.41
C ILE A 125 -17.93 -6.01 3.19
N VAL A 126 -18.88 -5.08 3.31
CA VAL A 126 -20.12 -5.31 4.04
C VAL A 126 -20.94 -6.42 3.37
N GLY A 127 -21.20 -7.48 4.13
CA GLY A 127 -22.04 -8.59 3.67
C GLY A 127 -21.37 -9.56 2.69
N SER A 128 -20.05 -9.59 2.60
CA SER A 128 -19.25 -10.48 1.75
C SER A 128 -19.68 -11.96 1.85
N THR A 129 -19.87 -12.46 3.06
CA THR A 129 -20.30 -13.86 3.31
C THR A 129 -21.66 -14.20 2.67
N LYS A 130 -22.61 -13.25 2.66
CA LYS A 130 -23.94 -13.44 2.07
C LYS A 130 -23.96 -13.21 0.56
N MET A 131 -22.97 -12.51 0.06
CA MET A 131 -22.88 -12.14 -1.35
C MET A 131 -22.72 -13.36 -2.25
N ASN A 132 -21.83 -14.30 -1.90
CA ASN A 132 -21.64 -15.56 -2.61
C ASN A 132 -22.93 -16.39 -2.68
N GLN A 133 -23.68 -16.45 -1.57
CA GLN A 133 -24.92 -17.20 -1.50
C GLN A 133 -26.03 -16.59 -2.38
N LYS A 134 -26.07 -15.25 -2.48
CA LYS A 134 -27.15 -14.53 -3.18
C LYS A 134 -26.87 -14.33 -4.67
N HIS A 135 -25.63 -14.07 -5.06
CA HIS A 135 -25.26 -13.62 -6.41
C HIS A 135 -24.30 -14.58 -7.13
N GLY A 136 -23.85 -15.65 -6.44
CA GLY A 136 -22.92 -16.65 -6.98
C GLY A 136 -21.46 -16.17 -6.97
N ASP A 137 -20.53 -17.12 -7.11
CA ASP A 137 -19.09 -16.90 -6.95
C ASP A 137 -18.52 -15.89 -7.94
N THR A 138 -18.97 -15.92 -9.20
CA THR A 138 -18.46 -15.02 -10.24
C THR A 138 -18.79 -13.55 -9.96
N ALA A 139 -20.01 -13.26 -9.50
CA ALA A 139 -20.39 -11.89 -9.15
C ALA A 139 -19.66 -11.41 -7.89
N ALA A 140 -19.50 -12.28 -6.89
CA ALA A 140 -18.75 -11.97 -5.69
C ALA A 140 -17.26 -11.72 -5.99
N GLN A 141 -16.63 -12.51 -6.86
CA GLN A 141 -15.25 -12.27 -7.28
C GLN A 141 -15.05 -10.92 -7.97
N ARG A 142 -16.03 -10.49 -8.80
CA ARG A 142 -15.98 -9.14 -9.42
C ARG A 142 -16.01 -8.04 -8.36
N VAL A 143 -16.86 -8.17 -7.34
CA VAL A 143 -16.95 -7.20 -6.26
C VAL A 143 -15.63 -7.11 -5.47
N VAL A 144 -15.02 -8.26 -5.15
CA VAL A 144 -13.71 -8.31 -4.49
C VAL A 144 -12.62 -7.68 -5.39
N HIS A 145 -12.65 -7.95 -6.70
CA HIS A 145 -11.72 -7.34 -7.64
C HIS A 145 -11.86 -5.81 -7.68
N ASP A 146 -13.10 -5.31 -7.77
CA ASP A 146 -13.38 -3.86 -7.77
C ASP A 146 -12.96 -3.23 -6.45
N HIS A 147 -13.23 -3.88 -5.30
CA HIS A 147 -12.74 -3.47 -3.99
C HIS A 147 -11.22 -3.31 -3.99
N ASN A 148 -10.50 -4.36 -4.39
CA ASN A 148 -9.05 -4.36 -4.39
C ASN A 148 -8.47 -3.25 -5.28
N SER A 149 -9.07 -3.03 -6.45
CA SER A 149 -8.65 -1.97 -7.37
C SER A 149 -8.86 -0.58 -6.78
N ILE A 150 -10.01 -0.33 -6.16
CA ILE A 150 -10.34 0.96 -5.52
C ILE A 150 -9.40 1.20 -4.32
N VAL A 151 -9.23 0.20 -3.47
CA VAL A 151 -8.39 0.32 -2.27
C VAL A 151 -6.94 0.60 -2.67
N ARG A 152 -6.37 -0.18 -3.60
CA ARG A 152 -4.98 0.00 -4.05
C ARG A 152 -4.74 1.36 -4.70
N ALA A 153 -5.69 1.87 -5.48
CA ALA A 153 -5.59 3.22 -6.04
C ALA A 153 -5.55 4.29 -4.94
N ALA A 154 -6.44 4.19 -3.93
CA ALA A 154 -6.45 5.12 -2.81
C ALA A 154 -5.18 5.01 -1.94
N LEU A 155 -4.64 3.79 -1.74
CA LEU A 155 -3.36 3.59 -1.05
C LEU A 155 -2.23 4.30 -1.80
N GLN A 156 -2.14 4.11 -3.10
CA GLN A 156 -1.10 4.74 -3.94
C GLN A 156 -1.17 6.26 -3.88
N ASN A 157 -2.37 6.85 -4.02
CA ASN A 157 -2.56 8.29 -3.99
C ASN A 157 -2.21 8.92 -2.63
N ASN A 158 -2.40 8.16 -1.54
CA ASN A 158 -2.20 8.64 -0.16
C ASN A 158 -0.96 8.04 0.52
N LYS A 159 0.00 7.51 -0.23
CA LYS A 159 1.27 6.97 0.28
C LYS A 159 1.09 5.83 1.31
N GLY A 160 0.05 5.03 1.13
CA GLY A 160 -0.20 3.82 1.93
C GLY A 160 0.52 2.60 1.35
N ILE A 161 0.91 1.69 2.21
CA ILE A 161 1.54 0.42 1.86
C ILE A 161 0.57 -0.70 2.21
N GLU A 162 0.18 -1.52 1.23
CA GLU A 162 -0.58 -2.75 1.48
C GLU A 162 0.31 -3.72 2.26
N VAL A 163 -0.15 -4.14 3.43
CA VAL A 163 0.55 -5.11 4.28
C VAL A 163 0.11 -6.52 3.94
N LYS A 164 -1.21 -6.75 3.90
CA LYS A 164 -1.78 -8.04 3.52
C LYS A 164 -3.24 -7.95 3.09
N HIS A 165 -3.65 -8.95 2.32
CA HIS A 165 -5.03 -9.20 1.96
C HIS A 165 -5.68 -10.14 2.98
N THR A 166 -6.87 -9.80 3.50
CA THR A 166 -7.56 -10.57 4.54
C THR A 166 -8.75 -11.38 4.01
N GLY A 167 -8.79 -11.61 2.70
CA GLY A 167 -9.88 -12.32 2.02
C GLY A 167 -10.90 -11.37 1.41
N ASP A 168 -11.68 -10.69 2.21
CA ASP A 168 -12.66 -9.66 1.81
C ASP A 168 -12.26 -8.24 2.21
N GLY A 169 -11.04 -8.05 2.69
CA GLY A 169 -10.48 -6.77 3.08
C GLY A 169 -8.98 -6.66 2.82
N ILE A 170 -8.45 -5.49 3.06
CA ILE A 170 -7.03 -5.17 2.96
C ILE A 170 -6.59 -4.50 4.26
N MET A 171 -5.44 -4.92 4.77
CA MET A 171 -4.69 -4.23 5.81
C MET A 171 -3.59 -3.41 5.17
N ALA A 172 -3.49 -2.15 5.55
CA ALA A 172 -2.46 -1.23 5.05
C ALA A 172 -1.84 -0.41 6.18
N SER A 173 -0.62 0.07 5.96
CA SER A 173 0.10 0.96 6.87
C SER A 173 0.41 2.30 6.23
N PHE A 174 0.55 3.33 7.07
CA PHE A 174 0.87 4.69 6.67
C PHE A 174 1.81 5.33 7.69
N ALA A 175 2.77 6.10 7.21
CA ALA A 175 3.60 6.94 8.06
C ALA A 175 2.83 8.16 8.61
N SER A 176 1.69 8.54 7.98
CA SER A 176 0.86 9.68 8.38
C SER A 176 -0.58 9.23 8.64
N SER A 177 -1.10 9.53 9.83
CA SER A 177 -2.52 9.29 10.17
C SER A 177 -3.47 10.09 9.28
N ALA A 178 -3.11 11.30 8.86
CA ALA A 178 -3.92 12.10 7.95
C ALA A 178 -4.06 11.41 6.59
N ASN A 179 -2.95 10.91 6.04
CA ASN A 179 -2.97 10.17 4.77
C ASN A 179 -3.83 8.90 4.86
N ALA A 180 -3.79 8.19 5.99
CA ALA A 180 -4.65 7.02 6.21
C ALA A 180 -6.14 7.39 6.19
N VAL A 181 -6.50 8.50 6.84
CA VAL A 181 -7.88 9.01 6.84
C VAL A 181 -8.31 9.48 5.45
N GLU A 182 -7.45 10.21 4.75
CA GLU A 182 -7.70 10.68 3.37
C GLU A 182 -7.88 9.50 2.40
N ALA A 183 -7.06 8.45 2.52
CA ALA A 183 -7.24 7.21 1.77
C ALA A 183 -8.62 6.57 2.03
N GLY A 184 -9.03 6.47 3.30
CA GLY A 184 -10.36 5.96 3.65
C GLY A 184 -11.50 6.79 3.04
N ILE A 185 -11.39 8.11 3.07
CA ILE A 185 -12.36 9.02 2.43
C ILE A 185 -12.42 8.79 0.92
N GLU A 186 -11.28 8.68 0.27
CA GLU A 186 -11.18 8.44 -1.17
C GLU A 186 -11.79 7.09 -1.56
N MET A 187 -11.52 6.02 -0.79
CA MET A 187 -12.14 4.72 -0.98
C MET A 187 -13.66 4.81 -0.97
N ILE A 188 -14.24 5.45 0.05
CA ILE A 188 -15.69 5.58 0.18
C ILE A 188 -16.29 6.43 -0.96
N LYS A 189 -15.64 7.52 -1.38
CA LYS A 189 -16.07 8.33 -2.52
C LYS A 189 -16.05 7.53 -3.82
N SER A 190 -14.99 6.77 -4.07
CA SER A 190 -14.84 5.91 -5.25
C SER A 190 -15.90 4.81 -5.31
N ILE A 191 -16.24 4.21 -4.16
CA ILE A 191 -17.31 3.22 -4.06
C ILE A 191 -18.68 3.85 -4.34
N LYS A 192 -18.98 5.02 -3.80
CA LYS A 192 -20.21 5.74 -4.11
C LYS A 192 -20.31 6.05 -5.59
N PHE A 193 -19.23 6.48 -6.23
CA PHE A 193 -19.18 6.71 -7.67
C PHE A 193 -19.40 5.43 -8.47
N ARG A 194 -18.73 4.31 -8.11
CA ARG A 194 -18.98 3.01 -8.72
C ARG A 194 -20.45 2.59 -8.62
N ASN A 195 -21.03 2.73 -7.44
CA ASN A 195 -22.43 2.33 -7.20
C ASN A 195 -23.44 3.22 -7.93
N SER A 196 -23.11 4.49 -8.23
CA SER A 196 -23.97 5.38 -9.02
C SER A 196 -24.14 4.91 -10.47
N ASN A 197 -23.26 4.04 -10.97
CA ASN A 197 -23.38 3.41 -12.30
C ASN A 197 -24.27 2.15 -12.31
N ASN A 198 -25.08 1.92 -11.26
CA ASN A 198 -26.01 0.80 -11.13
C ASN A 198 -25.38 -0.57 -11.43
N PRO A 199 -24.33 -0.99 -10.74
CA PRO A 199 -23.74 -2.30 -10.93
C PRO A 199 -24.71 -3.41 -10.51
N GLU A 200 -24.53 -4.62 -11.07
CA GLU A 200 -25.32 -5.80 -10.72
C GLU A 200 -25.34 -6.09 -9.21
N VAL A 201 -24.17 -5.91 -8.57
CA VAL A 201 -24.01 -6.03 -7.12
C VAL A 201 -23.35 -4.76 -6.60
N PRO A 202 -24.03 -3.96 -5.74
CA PRO A 202 -23.41 -2.80 -5.12
C PRO A 202 -22.31 -3.26 -4.15
N LEU A 203 -21.24 -2.46 -4.07
CA LEU A 203 -20.15 -2.63 -3.13
C LEU A 203 -20.34 -1.65 -1.96
N HIS A 204 -20.26 -2.16 -0.75
CA HIS A 204 -20.26 -1.34 0.46
C HIS A 204 -19.03 -1.69 1.30
N LEU A 205 -18.42 -0.69 1.91
CA LEU A 205 -17.16 -0.84 2.63
C LEU A 205 -17.26 -0.29 4.05
N ARG A 206 -16.52 -0.90 4.95
CA ARG A 206 -16.17 -0.35 6.25
C ARG A 206 -14.67 -0.10 6.28
N VAL A 207 -14.25 0.99 6.90
CA VAL A 207 -12.84 1.34 7.07
C VAL A 207 -12.57 1.67 8.52
N GLY A 208 -11.56 1.05 9.12
CA GLY A 208 -11.08 1.33 10.47
C GLY A 208 -9.64 1.82 10.45
N VAL A 209 -9.33 2.90 11.17
CA VAL A 209 -7.97 3.45 11.25
C VAL A 209 -7.58 3.68 12.70
N ASN A 210 -6.44 3.11 13.09
CA ASN A 210 -5.81 3.37 14.39
C ASN A 210 -4.34 3.75 14.20
N ALA A 211 -3.75 4.42 15.17
CA ALA A 211 -2.34 4.79 15.17
C ALA A 211 -1.68 4.43 16.49
N GLY A 212 -0.44 4.00 16.43
CA GLY A 212 0.37 3.60 17.57
C GLY A 212 1.62 2.86 17.14
N GLN A 213 2.35 2.37 18.13
CA GLN A 213 3.49 1.49 17.86
C GLN A 213 3.00 0.12 17.41
N SER A 214 3.62 -0.42 16.38
CA SER A 214 3.37 -1.75 15.84
C SER A 214 4.67 -2.51 15.73
N ILE A 215 4.60 -3.84 15.83
CA ILE A 215 5.75 -4.72 15.63
C ILE A 215 5.70 -5.20 14.19
N ALA A 216 6.75 -4.91 13.42
CA ALA A 216 6.91 -5.43 12.06
C ALA A 216 7.73 -6.71 12.11
N GLU A 217 7.18 -7.82 11.59
CA GLU A 217 7.85 -9.11 11.52
C GLU A 217 7.40 -9.87 10.27
N GLY A 218 8.35 -10.32 9.46
CA GLY A 218 8.09 -11.13 8.27
C GLY A 218 7.18 -10.47 7.23
N GLY A 219 7.23 -9.13 7.11
CA GLY A 219 6.36 -8.37 6.19
C GLY A 219 4.93 -8.16 6.69
N ASP A 220 4.61 -8.57 7.92
CA ASP A 220 3.33 -8.34 8.58
C ASP A 220 3.49 -7.38 9.77
N LEU A 221 2.36 -6.86 10.27
CA LEU A 221 2.30 -5.99 11.44
C LEU A 221 1.50 -6.66 12.55
N PHE A 222 1.99 -6.53 13.78
CA PHE A 222 1.41 -7.11 14.98
C PHE A 222 1.30 -6.09 16.11
N GLY A 223 0.51 -6.43 17.11
CA GLY A 223 0.36 -5.66 18.34
C GLY A 223 -1.04 -5.06 18.54
N THR A 224 -1.19 -4.38 19.66
CA THR A 224 -2.48 -3.77 20.05
C THR A 224 -2.98 -2.75 19.03
N THR A 225 -2.07 -2.00 18.41
CA THR A 225 -2.40 -1.02 17.36
C THR A 225 -3.17 -1.66 16.20
N VAL A 226 -2.70 -2.83 15.74
CA VAL A 226 -3.31 -3.60 14.64
C VAL A 226 -4.66 -4.18 15.06
N GLN A 227 -4.73 -4.76 16.28
CA GLN A 227 -5.97 -5.33 16.81
C GLN A 227 -7.07 -4.29 16.98
N VAL A 228 -6.72 -3.09 17.45
CA VAL A 228 -7.65 -1.98 17.58
C VAL A 228 -8.13 -1.51 16.21
N ALA A 229 -7.24 -1.34 15.22
CA ALA A 229 -7.62 -0.92 13.88
C ALA A 229 -8.64 -1.88 13.24
N ALA A 230 -8.45 -3.20 13.40
CA ALA A 230 -9.40 -4.20 12.92
C ALA A 230 -10.77 -4.07 13.61
N GLN A 231 -10.80 -3.88 14.94
CA GLN A 231 -12.06 -3.68 15.67
C GLN A 231 -12.76 -2.37 15.28
N LEU A 232 -12.00 -1.30 15.01
CA LEU A 232 -12.57 -0.05 14.50
C LEU A 232 -13.23 -0.23 13.14
N CYS A 233 -12.69 -1.13 12.30
CA CYS A 233 -13.33 -1.49 11.04
C CYS A 233 -14.67 -2.19 11.27
N ASP A 234 -14.77 -3.07 12.29
CA ASP A 234 -16.03 -3.71 12.68
C ASP A 234 -17.06 -2.71 13.20
N GLU A 235 -16.64 -1.72 13.98
CA GLU A 235 -17.49 -0.65 14.52
C GLU A 235 -17.87 0.43 13.50
N ALA A 236 -17.19 0.48 12.34
CA ALA A 236 -17.45 1.46 11.31
C ALA A 236 -18.86 1.28 10.72
N LYS A 237 -19.52 2.41 10.45
CA LYS A 237 -20.77 2.42 9.70
C LYS A 237 -20.54 1.95 8.27
N THR A 238 -21.55 1.36 7.65
CA THR A 238 -21.52 1.07 6.21
C THR A 238 -21.18 2.34 5.43
N ASP A 239 -20.21 2.24 4.53
CA ASP A 239 -19.67 3.35 3.75
C ASP A 239 -19.11 4.49 4.63
N GLY A 240 -18.50 4.11 5.75
CA GLY A 240 -17.91 5.01 6.72
C GLY A 240 -16.47 4.68 7.08
N VAL A 241 -15.79 5.67 7.65
CA VAL A 241 -14.42 5.57 8.18
C VAL A 241 -14.48 5.81 9.69
N CYS A 242 -14.14 4.79 10.48
CA CYS A 242 -14.05 4.88 11.94
C CYS A 242 -12.59 5.04 12.36
N VAL A 243 -12.33 5.97 13.25
CA VAL A 243 -10.99 6.26 13.74
C VAL A 243 -10.93 6.30 15.26
N SER A 244 -9.76 5.99 15.82
CA SER A 244 -9.48 6.17 17.25
C SER A 244 -9.29 7.64 17.61
N GLN A 245 -9.34 7.94 18.92
CA GLN A 245 -9.02 9.25 19.45
C GLN A 245 -7.61 9.71 19.06
N VAL A 246 -6.63 8.80 19.11
CA VAL A 246 -5.23 9.08 18.71
C VAL A 246 -5.14 9.55 17.27
N VAL A 247 -5.83 8.87 16.36
CA VAL A 247 -5.85 9.27 14.93
C VAL A 247 -6.48 10.65 14.77
N ARG A 248 -7.61 10.92 15.44
CA ARG A 248 -8.26 12.24 15.43
C ARG A 248 -7.31 13.33 15.91
N GLU A 249 -6.57 13.08 17.00
CA GLU A 249 -5.63 14.05 17.59
C GLU A 249 -4.42 14.29 16.66
N LEU A 250 -3.88 13.24 16.03
CA LEU A 250 -2.80 13.34 15.04
C LEU A 250 -3.23 14.05 13.74
N CYS A 251 -4.54 14.14 13.49
CA CYS A 251 -5.10 14.89 12.37
C CYS A 251 -5.43 16.35 12.73
N ALA A 252 -5.09 16.82 13.92
CA ALA A 252 -5.35 18.20 14.33
C ALA A 252 -4.65 19.20 13.38
N GLY A 253 -5.41 20.22 12.94
CA GLY A 253 -4.92 21.23 11.98
C GLY A 253 -5.01 20.80 10.50
N LYS A 254 -5.53 19.61 10.21
CA LYS A 254 -5.88 19.19 8.84
C LYS A 254 -7.34 19.54 8.56
N ASP A 255 -7.71 19.65 7.29
CA ASP A 255 -9.11 19.90 6.86
C ASP A 255 -9.93 18.60 6.94
N LEU A 256 -9.97 18.02 8.14
CA LEU A 256 -10.68 16.78 8.45
C LEU A 256 -11.64 17.04 9.61
N SER A 257 -12.86 16.54 9.50
CA SER A 257 -13.90 16.70 10.51
C SER A 257 -14.38 15.34 11.00
N PHE A 258 -14.68 15.26 12.29
CA PHE A 258 -15.00 14.03 12.97
C PHE A 258 -16.26 14.19 13.84
N ASP A 259 -17.13 13.17 13.82
CA ASP A 259 -18.27 13.06 14.74
C ASP A 259 -17.97 11.98 15.78
N SER A 260 -18.21 12.30 17.05
CA SER A 260 -18.07 11.31 18.13
C SER A 260 -19.10 10.18 17.96
N MET A 261 -18.62 8.95 18.12
CA MET A 261 -19.45 7.74 18.18
C MET A 261 -19.68 7.28 19.64
N GLY A 262 -19.06 7.98 20.61
CA GLY A 262 -19.07 7.60 22.03
C GLY A 262 -17.88 6.71 22.39
N GLU A 263 -18.00 6.06 23.56
CA GLU A 263 -17.00 5.13 24.08
C GLU A 263 -17.45 3.69 23.83
N VAL A 264 -16.53 2.85 23.37
CA VAL A 264 -16.77 1.44 23.07
C VAL A 264 -15.71 0.58 23.78
N THR A 265 -16.13 -0.51 24.38
CA THR A 265 -15.21 -1.50 24.96
C THR A 265 -14.66 -2.37 23.84
N LEU A 266 -13.37 -2.22 23.55
CA LEU A 266 -12.68 -3.02 22.54
C LEU A 266 -12.02 -4.24 23.20
N LYS A 267 -12.02 -5.36 22.49
CA LYS A 267 -11.41 -6.60 22.99
C LYS A 267 -9.89 -6.45 23.14
N GLY A 268 -9.37 -6.74 24.32
CA GLY A 268 -7.93 -6.64 24.61
C GLY A 268 -7.46 -5.21 24.96
N VAL A 269 -8.39 -4.28 25.11
CA VAL A 269 -8.13 -2.91 25.61
C VAL A 269 -8.79 -2.80 26.98
N SER A 270 -8.02 -2.37 27.98
CA SER A 270 -8.49 -2.34 29.39
C SER A 270 -9.50 -1.23 29.68
N GLU A 271 -9.46 -0.14 28.94
CA GLU A 271 -10.34 1.01 29.12
C GLU A 271 -11.23 1.22 27.88
N PRO A 272 -12.45 1.75 28.03
CA PRO A 272 -13.28 2.11 26.89
C PRO A 272 -12.56 3.11 25.98
N ALA A 273 -12.61 2.87 24.68
CA ALA A 273 -11.99 3.70 23.66
C ALA A 273 -13.01 4.67 23.06
N ALA A 274 -12.68 5.95 23.01
CA ALA A 274 -13.48 6.94 22.30
C ALA A 274 -13.27 6.79 20.78
N LEU A 275 -14.37 6.59 20.06
CA LEU A 275 -14.38 6.37 18.62
C LEU A 275 -14.99 7.56 17.87
N PHE A 276 -14.55 7.76 16.65
CA PHE A 276 -15.00 8.87 15.81
C PHE A 276 -15.28 8.40 14.40
N ASN A 277 -16.38 8.89 13.82
CA ASN A 277 -16.67 8.73 12.41
C ASN A 277 -16.16 9.95 11.63
N VAL A 278 -15.45 9.71 10.53
CA VAL A 278 -14.94 10.78 9.65
C VAL A 278 -16.10 11.36 8.84
N LYS A 279 -16.22 12.69 8.81
CA LYS A 279 -17.19 13.37 7.92
C LYS A 279 -16.68 13.37 6.50
N ILE A 280 -17.39 12.67 5.63
CA ILE A 280 -17.08 12.64 4.19
C ILE A 280 -17.93 13.71 3.52
N LEU A 281 -17.31 14.84 3.22
CA LEU A 281 -17.96 15.92 2.48
C LEU A 281 -18.13 15.47 1.02
N ASN A 282 -19.33 15.68 0.49
CA ASN A 282 -19.71 15.33 -0.90
C ASN A 282 -19.02 16.24 -1.91
#